data_8cd5b374cb749d5a3620a27d2a13617a
#
_entry.id   8cd5b374cb749d5a3620a27d2a13617a
#
_cell.length_a   1.000
_cell.length_b   1.000
_cell.length_c   1.000
_cell.angle_alpha   90.00
_cell.angle_beta   90.00
_cell.angle_gamma   90.00
#
_symmetry.space_group_name_H-M   'P 1'
#
loop_
_entity.id
_entity.type
_entity.pdbx_description
1 polymer ?
#
loop_
_entity_poly.entity_id
_entity_poly.type
_entity_poly.pdbx_seq_one_letter_code
_entity_poly.pdbx_strand_id
1 'polypeptide(L)' 'MAEEKVLIYVRYVDHVLFRNADPNVLKPCVREVVGWLVRETEDALCLCHDRAVEPLPFEKPSESGVIILKTEVLEMRRIE' A
#
# COMPACT_ATOMS: atom_id res chain seq x y z
N MET A 1 -11.16 21.39 -8.59
CA MET A 1 -9.88 21.12 -9.25
C MET A 1 -9.40 19.74 -8.87
N ALA A 2 -9.06 18.96 -9.86
CA ALA A 2 -8.59 17.62 -9.59
C ALA A 2 -7.17 17.64 -9.04
N GLU A 3 -6.92 16.90 -8.00
CA GLU A 3 -5.58 16.72 -7.49
C GLU A 3 -4.81 15.81 -8.43
N GLU A 4 -3.59 16.18 -8.68
CA GLU A 4 -2.71 15.33 -9.45
C GLU A 4 -2.33 14.14 -8.59
N LYS A 5 -2.58 12.95 -9.09
CA LYS A 5 -2.28 11.74 -8.35
C LYS A 5 -1.04 11.10 -8.92
N VAL A 6 -0.12 10.82 -8.03
CA VAL A 6 1.15 10.20 -8.41
C VAL A 6 1.01 8.69 -8.28
N LEU A 7 1.24 7.99 -9.38
CA LEU A 7 1.24 6.53 -9.39
C LEU A 7 2.65 6.06 -9.11
N ILE A 8 2.80 5.23 -8.10
CA ILE A 8 4.13 4.75 -7.70
C ILE A 8 4.14 3.24 -7.55
N TYR A 9 5.34 2.70 -7.70
CA TYR A 9 5.66 1.31 -7.42
C TYR A 9 6.47 1.28 -6.14
N VAL A 10 6.13 0.38 -5.23
CA VAL A 10 6.86 0.19 -3.99
C VAL A 10 7.11 -1.28 -3.76
N ARG A 11 8.35 -1.60 -3.47
CA ARG A 11 8.73 -2.94 -3.01
C ARG A 11 9.09 -2.80 -1.53
N TYR A 12 8.52 -3.64 -0.72
CA TYR A 12 8.61 -3.47 0.72
C TYR A 12 8.58 -4.80 1.46
N VAL A 13 9.01 -4.76 2.72
CA VAL A 13 9.00 -5.93 3.60
C VAL A 13 7.72 -5.88 4.41
N ASP A 14 6.96 -6.96 4.39
CA ASP A 14 5.71 -7.06 5.11
C ASP A 14 5.85 -7.99 6.30
N HIS A 15 4.97 -7.80 7.27
CA HIS A 15 4.91 -8.68 8.44
C HIS A 15 4.35 -10.02 8.06
N VAL A 16 4.73 -11.03 8.82
CA VAL A 16 4.17 -12.37 8.69
C VAL A 16 3.54 -12.75 10.02
N LEU A 17 2.25 -13.06 9.97
CA LEU A 17 1.56 -13.65 11.10
C LEU A 17 1.60 -15.16 10.90
N PHE A 18 1.90 -15.90 11.95
CA PHE A 18 1.92 -17.35 11.84
C PHE A 18 1.10 -17.98 12.96
N ARG A 19 0.57 -19.15 12.67
CA ARG A 19 -0.21 -19.92 13.63
C ARG A 19 0.05 -21.39 13.36
N ASN A 20 0.36 -22.14 14.41
CA ASN A 20 0.63 -23.58 14.31
C ASN A 20 1.73 -23.89 13.30
N ALA A 21 2.78 -23.08 13.30
CA ALA A 21 3.90 -23.22 12.38
C ALA A 21 5.20 -23.06 13.16
N ASP A 22 6.29 -23.53 12.57
CA ASP A 22 7.61 -23.40 13.17
C ASP A 22 8.16 -22.01 12.85
N PRO A 23 8.35 -21.15 13.86
CA PRO A 23 8.84 -19.79 13.60
C PRO A 23 10.26 -19.75 13.04
N ASN A 24 11.01 -20.81 13.21
CA ASN A 24 12.42 -20.83 12.79
C ASN A 24 12.57 -20.91 11.27
N VAL A 25 11.54 -21.32 10.56
CA VAL A 25 11.57 -21.41 9.09
C VAL A 25 10.86 -20.26 8.41
N LEU A 26 10.27 -19.36 9.19
CA LEU A 26 9.51 -18.22 8.64
C LEU A 26 10.41 -16.99 8.56
N LYS A 27 10.12 -16.16 7.60
CA LYS A 27 10.83 -14.90 7.41
C LYS A 27 9.86 -13.87 6.84
N PRO A 28 10.19 -12.59 6.96
CA PRO A 28 9.33 -11.53 6.41
C PRO A 28 9.11 -11.71 4.92
N CYS A 29 7.93 -11.35 4.49
CA CYS A 29 7.55 -11.46 3.09
C CYS A 29 7.90 -10.17 2.36
N VAL A 30 8.61 -10.29 1.24
CA VAL A 30 8.85 -9.15 0.36
C VAL A 30 7.68 -9.06 -0.60
N ARG A 31 7.05 -7.90 -0.64
CA ARG A 31 5.88 -7.66 -1.48
C ARG A 31 6.11 -6.46 -2.36
N GLU A 32 5.32 -6.34 -3.39
CA GLU A 32 5.34 -5.16 -4.23
C GLU A 32 3.93 -4.70 -4.51
N VAL A 33 3.76 -3.41 -4.68
CA VAL A 33 2.46 -2.81 -4.93
C VAL A 33 2.62 -1.63 -5.88
N VAL A 34 1.61 -1.43 -6.72
CA VAL A 34 1.49 -0.24 -7.55
C VAL A 34 0.20 0.45 -7.12
N GLY A 35 0.29 1.73 -6.85
CA GLY A 35 -0.88 2.48 -6.43
C GLY A 35 -0.63 3.98 -6.46
N TRP A 36 -1.71 4.72 -6.23
CA TRP A 36 -1.61 6.17 -6.13
C TRP A 36 -1.17 6.55 -4.71
N LEU A 37 -0.19 7.44 -4.62
CA LEU A 37 0.24 7.97 -3.33
C LEU A 37 -0.79 9.03 -2.92
N VAL A 38 -1.63 8.67 -1.95
CA VAL A 38 -2.70 9.57 -1.50
C VAL A 38 -2.31 10.36 -0.27
N ARG A 39 -1.33 9.88 0.47
CA ARG A 39 -0.83 10.59 1.63
C ARG A 39 0.56 10.09 1.99
N GLU A 40 1.39 11.00 2.39
CA GLU A 40 2.71 10.67 2.89
C GLU A 40 2.92 11.42 4.20
N THR A 41 3.39 10.69 5.20
CA THR A 41 3.77 11.27 6.48
C THR A 41 5.27 11.08 6.65
N GLU A 42 5.79 11.56 7.75
CA GLU A 42 7.20 11.38 8.08
C GLU A 42 7.57 9.89 8.13
N ASP A 43 6.64 9.06 8.59
CA ASP A 43 6.91 7.64 8.86
C ASP A 43 6.33 6.68 7.85
N ALA A 44 5.38 7.11 7.02
CA ALA A 44 4.60 6.16 6.24
C ALA A 44 4.16 6.70 4.88
N LEU A 45 3.89 5.75 3.99
CA LEU A 45 3.27 6.01 2.70
C LEU A 45 1.90 5.38 2.71
N CYS A 46 0.89 6.13 2.25
CA CYS A 46 -0.45 5.59 2.10
C CYS A 46 -0.77 5.49 0.62
N LEU A 47 -0.93 4.27 0.12
CA LEU A 47 -1.20 4.00 -1.28
C LEU A 47 -2.61 3.47 -1.45
N CYS A 48 -3.30 3.99 -2.45
CA CYS A 48 -4.61 3.49 -2.83
C CYS A 48 -4.45 2.71 -4.13
N HIS A 49 -4.93 1.47 -4.17
CA HIS A 49 -4.84 0.65 -5.38
C HIS A 49 -6.21 0.29 -5.95
N ASP A 50 -7.26 0.65 -5.25
CA ASP A 50 -8.63 0.33 -5.69
C ASP A 50 -9.60 1.32 -5.08
N ARG A 51 -10.48 1.87 -5.90
CA ARG A 51 -11.52 2.77 -5.42
C ARG A 51 -12.65 2.82 -6.44
N ALA A 52 -13.86 3.08 -5.95
CA ALA A 52 -15.01 3.22 -6.81
C ALA A 52 -14.95 4.58 -7.50
N VAL A 53 -15.01 4.57 -8.83
CA VAL A 53 -15.08 5.78 -9.62
C VAL A 53 -16.53 6.28 -9.66
N GLU A 54 -17.46 5.34 -9.72
CA GLU A 54 -18.90 5.65 -9.75
C GLU A 54 -19.58 4.83 -8.65
N PRO A 55 -19.48 5.28 -7.38
CA PRO A 55 -20.09 4.54 -6.28
C PRO A 55 -21.62 4.56 -6.41
N LEU A 56 -22.25 3.52 -5.87
CA LEU A 56 -23.69 3.45 -5.84
C LEU A 56 -24.24 4.60 -4.97
N PRO A 57 -25.45 5.10 -5.26
CA PRO A 57 -25.95 6.29 -4.56
C PRO A 57 -26.02 6.17 -3.04
N PHE A 58 -26.17 4.95 -2.54
CA PHE A 58 -26.27 4.74 -1.09
C PHE A 58 -24.98 4.24 -0.46
N GLU A 59 -23.90 4.15 -1.24
CA GLU A 59 -22.62 3.71 -0.73
C GLU A 59 -21.81 4.88 -0.21
N LYS A 60 -21.07 4.64 0.84
CA LYS A 60 -20.04 5.57 1.26
C LYS A 60 -18.86 5.43 0.32
N PRO A 61 -18.17 6.52 0.04
CA PRO A 61 -16.92 6.42 -0.71
C PRO A 61 -15.99 5.42 -0.02
N SER A 62 -15.44 4.51 -0.80
CA SER A 62 -14.55 3.50 -0.24
C SER A 62 -13.31 3.37 -1.11
N GLU A 63 -12.20 3.19 -0.45
CA GLU A 63 -10.92 3.01 -1.10
C GLU A 63 -10.21 1.87 -0.41
N SER A 64 -9.46 1.13 -1.19
CA SER A 64 -8.64 0.04 -0.66
C SER A 64 -7.19 0.31 -0.99
N GLY A 65 -6.34 0.03 -0.05
CA GLY A 65 -4.95 0.30 -0.25
C GLY A 65 -4.10 -0.28 0.86
N VAL A 66 -2.93 0.29 1.01
CA VAL A 66 -1.96 -0.19 1.99
C VAL A 66 -1.22 1.00 2.57
N ILE A 67 -0.93 0.92 3.86
CA ILE A 67 -0.06 1.88 4.51
C ILE A 67 1.26 1.17 4.78
N ILE A 68 2.34 1.72 4.26
CA ILE A 68 3.66 1.11 4.35
C ILE A 68 4.55 2.02 5.17
N LEU A 69 5.20 1.46 6.19
CA LEU A 69 6.18 2.21 6.96
C LEU A 69 7.41 2.47 6.09
N LYS A 70 7.91 3.68 6.14
CA LYS A 70 9.07 4.03 5.31
C LYS A 70 10.30 3.19 5.62
N THR A 71 10.42 2.74 6.86
CA THR A 71 11.54 1.86 7.24
C THR A 71 11.46 0.48 6.58
N GLU A 72 10.29 0.12 6.07
CA GLU A 72 10.08 -1.18 5.41
C GLU A 72 10.25 -1.10 3.90
N VAL A 73 10.45 0.09 3.34
CA VAL A 73 10.55 0.28 1.89
C VAL A 73 11.93 -0.14 1.41
N LEU A 74 11.95 -1.04 0.43
CA LEU A 74 13.18 -1.50 -0.21
C LEU A 74 13.46 -0.72 -1.49
N GLU A 75 12.40 -0.38 -2.22
CA GLU A 75 12.51 0.33 -3.48
C GLU A 75 11.22 1.10 -3.71
N MET A 76 11.33 2.29 -4.23
CA MET A 76 10.17 3.09 -4.60
C MET A 76 10.51 3.88 -5.84
N ARG A 77 9.59 3.91 -6.81
CA ARG A 77 9.77 4.71 -8.00
C ARG A 77 8.44 5.16 -8.56
N ARG A 78 8.46 6.31 -9.21
CA ARG A 78 7.28 6.85 -9.85
C ARG A 78 7.04 6.11 -11.16
N ILE A 79 5.78 5.83 -11.45
CA ILE A 79 5.35 5.24 -12.70
C ILE A 79 4.59 6.30 -13.47
N GLU A 80 4.96 6.50 -14.69
CA GLU A 80 4.28 7.45 -15.56
C GLU A 80 3.42 6.74 -16.57
#